data_ed5c6d9f66187fc09a856abe27952d92
#
_entry.id   ed5c6d9f66187fc09a856abe27952d92
#
_cell.length_a   1.000
_cell.length_b   1.000
_cell.length_c   1.000
_cell.angle_alpha   90.00
_cell.angle_beta   90.00
_cell.angle_gamma   90.00
#
_symmetry.space_group_name_H-M   'P 1'
#
loop_
_entity.id
_entity.type
_entity.pdbx_description
1 polymer ?
#
loop_
_entity_poly.entity_id
_entity_poly.type
_entity_poly.pdbx_seq_one_letter_code
_entity_poly.pdbx_strand_id
1 'polypeptide(L)'
;MFRVTAVRLAESVSKQPLNLREASAALLPPLPLYRRILRAHRHLPYEMRSLGDDYVRAEFRRHKETTNKVHIIGFLSQWKLYLDQLPAGPDGGKAFRGIPLDPTTLEKMSAEQLGQLYEVMHVTKGVWKPVSPQQDGEAGPDGS
;
A
#
# COMPACT_ATOMS: atom_id res chain seq x y z
N MET A 1 -22.15 22.36 -23.64
CA MET A 1 -22.55 20.95 -23.58
C MET A 1 -21.79 20.29 -22.41
N PHE A 2 -22.45 20.15 -21.29
CA PHE A 2 -21.89 19.44 -20.16
C PHE A 2 -22.13 17.95 -20.32
N ARG A 3 -21.09 17.19 -20.65
CA ARG A 3 -21.18 15.73 -20.69
C ARG A 3 -21.13 15.22 -19.27
N VAL A 4 -22.24 14.67 -18.84
CA VAL A 4 -22.42 14.00 -17.55
C VAL A 4 -21.62 12.70 -17.57
N THR A 5 -20.33 12.78 -17.27
CA THR A 5 -19.48 11.59 -17.11
C THR A 5 -19.64 10.93 -15.75
N ALA A 6 -20.23 11.64 -14.79
CA ALA A 6 -20.45 11.13 -13.44
C ALA A 6 -21.51 10.00 -13.36
N VAL A 7 -22.47 9.98 -14.29
CA VAL A 7 -23.53 8.97 -14.29
C VAL A 7 -23.04 7.58 -14.69
N ARG A 8 -22.01 7.48 -15.51
CA ARG A 8 -21.46 6.19 -15.94
C ARG A 8 -20.65 5.45 -14.85
N LEU A 9 -20.08 6.17 -13.91
CA LEU A 9 -19.38 5.54 -12.77
C LEU A 9 -20.36 4.94 -11.75
N ALA A 10 -21.55 5.51 -11.64
CA ALA A 10 -22.60 4.97 -10.77
C ALA A 10 -23.32 3.75 -11.38
N GLU A 11 -23.33 3.63 -12.70
CA GLU A 11 -23.95 2.49 -13.39
C GLU A 11 -23.05 1.26 -13.46
N SER A 12 -21.76 1.39 -13.22
CA SER A 12 -20.83 0.27 -13.18
C SER A 12 -20.88 -0.55 -11.88
N VAL A 13 -21.61 -0.09 -10.88
CA VAL A 13 -22.05 -0.94 -9.78
C VAL A 13 -23.07 -1.90 -10.35
N SER A 14 -22.63 -3.07 -10.76
CA SER A 14 -23.45 -4.10 -11.40
C SER A 14 -24.74 -4.30 -10.60
N LYS A 15 -25.87 -4.08 -11.28
CA LYS A 15 -27.21 -4.39 -10.75
C LYS A 15 -27.47 -5.89 -10.59
N GLN A 16 -26.50 -6.71 -10.95
CA GLN A 16 -26.58 -8.14 -10.72
C GLN A 16 -26.30 -8.45 -9.26
N PRO A 17 -27.15 -9.25 -8.61
CA PRO A 17 -26.85 -9.70 -7.26
C PRO A 17 -25.50 -10.43 -7.29
N LEU A 18 -24.56 -9.93 -6.47
CA LEU A 18 -23.26 -10.58 -6.28
C LEU A 18 -23.50 -12.04 -5.91
N ASN A 19 -23.19 -12.93 -6.83
CA ASN A 19 -23.19 -14.35 -6.52
C ASN A 19 -21.97 -14.61 -5.61
N LEU A 20 -22.20 -14.52 -4.30
CA LEU A 20 -21.19 -14.69 -3.26
C LEU A 20 -20.41 -16.00 -3.41
N ARG A 21 -21.04 -17.01 -3.98
CA ARG A 21 -20.42 -18.31 -4.21
C ARG A 21 -19.39 -18.26 -5.35
N GLU A 22 -19.71 -17.57 -6.44
CA GLU A 22 -18.78 -17.38 -7.56
C GLU A 22 -17.65 -16.43 -7.20
N ALA A 23 -17.97 -15.32 -6.52
CA ALA A 23 -16.97 -14.39 -6.02
C ALA A 23 -15.99 -15.07 -5.04
N SER A 24 -16.50 -15.91 -4.15
CA SER A 24 -15.64 -16.64 -3.20
C SER A 24 -14.79 -17.73 -3.85
N ALA A 25 -15.26 -18.35 -4.93
CA ALA A 25 -14.53 -19.40 -5.64
C ALA A 25 -13.29 -18.85 -6.39
N ALA A 26 -13.34 -17.59 -6.85
CA ALA A 26 -12.23 -16.93 -7.52
C ALA A 26 -11.19 -16.31 -6.57
N LEU A 27 -11.51 -16.23 -5.28
CA LEU A 27 -10.66 -15.60 -4.28
C LEU A 27 -9.72 -16.60 -3.60
N LEU A 28 -8.52 -16.17 -3.32
CA LEU A 28 -7.60 -16.92 -2.46
C LEU A 28 -8.08 -16.86 -1.00
N PRO A 29 -7.96 -17.98 -0.26
CA PRO A 29 -8.16 -17.95 1.18
C PRO A 29 -7.25 -16.95 1.88
N PRO A 30 -7.62 -16.45 3.08
CA PRO A 30 -6.85 -15.38 3.75
C PRO A 30 -5.38 -15.72 4.00
N LEU A 31 -5.08 -16.89 4.52
CA LEU A 31 -3.69 -17.27 4.84
C LEU A 31 -2.81 -17.44 3.60
N PRO A 32 -3.22 -18.16 2.54
CA PRO A 32 -2.47 -18.22 1.31
C PRO A 32 -2.25 -16.84 0.67
N LEU A 33 -3.28 -15.98 0.67
CA LEU A 33 -3.17 -14.62 0.16
C LEU A 33 -2.14 -13.79 0.96
N TYR A 34 -2.25 -13.79 2.26
CA TYR A 34 -1.30 -13.13 3.16
C TYR A 34 0.15 -13.56 2.89
N ARG A 35 0.39 -14.87 2.82
CA ARG A 35 1.73 -15.41 2.54
C ARG A 35 2.24 -15.01 1.16
N ARG A 36 1.39 -14.97 0.14
CA ARG A 36 1.75 -14.54 -1.21
C ARG A 36 2.12 -13.06 -1.25
N ILE A 37 1.38 -12.21 -0.56
CA ILE A 37 1.68 -10.78 -0.47
C ILE A 37 3.06 -10.55 0.18
N LEU A 38 3.31 -11.14 1.35
CA LEU A 38 4.60 -11.01 2.02
C LEU A 38 5.76 -11.56 1.18
N ARG A 39 5.51 -12.61 0.42
CA ARG A 39 6.51 -13.17 -0.51
C ARG A 39 6.79 -12.24 -1.68
N ALA A 40 5.76 -11.61 -2.24
CA ALA A 40 5.91 -10.62 -3.30
C ALA A 40 6.64 -9.36 -2.82
N HIS A 41 6.42 -8.93 -1.58
CA HIS A 41 7.12 -7.81 -0.97
C HIS A 41 8.64 -8.00 -0.87
N ARG A 42 9.13 -9.24 -0.89
CA ARG A 42 10.58 -9.51 -0.84
C ARG A 42 11.34 -8.93 -2.04
N HIS A 43 10.64 -8.69 -3.14
CA HIS A 43 11.22 -8.09 -4.34
C HIS A 43 11.18 -6.56 -4.35
N LEU A 44 10.47 -5.95 -3.41
CA LEU A 44 10.39 -4.50 -3.28
C LEU A 44 11.65 -3.89 -2.63
N PRO A 45 11.94 -2.61 -2.89
CA PRO A 45 12.93 -1.87 -2.13
C PRO A 45 12.66 -1.95 -0.62
N TYR A 46 13.72 -1.95 0.18
CA TYR A 46 13.63 -2.17 1.63
C TYR A 46 12.60 -1.27 2.33
N GLU A 47 12.58 0.01 1.99
CA GLU A 47 11.68 0.99 2.58
C GLU A 47 10.21 0.66 2.29
N MET A 48 9.90 0.36 1.04
CA MET A 48 8.54 -0.02 0.63
C MET A 48 8.13 -1.37 1.22
N ARG A 49 9.06 -2.32 1.28
CA ARG A 49 8.83 -3.62 1.87
C ARG A 49 8.50 -3.52 3.35
N SER A 50 9.29 -2.79 4.11
CA SER A 50 9.09 -2.64 5.55
C SER A 50 7.72 -2.02 5.86
N LEU A 51 7.40 -0.91 5.21
CA LEU A 51 6.11 -0.25 5.35
C LEU A 51 4.96 -1.15 4.91
N GLY A 52 5.10 -1.81 3.77
CA GLY A 52 4.08 -2.72 3.23
C GLY A 52 3.85 -3.93 4.13
N ASP A 53 4.89 -4.55 4.63
CA ASP A 53 4.80 -5.71 5.53
C ASP A 53 4.07 -5.35 6.83
N ASP A 54 4.39 -4.21 7.43
CA ASP A 54 3.76 -3.76 8.67
C ASP A 54 2.27 -3.43 8.44
N TYR A 55 1.97 -2.79 7.32
CA TYR A 55 0.59 -2.48 6.96
C TYR A 55 -0.24 -3.75 6.72
N VAL A 56 0.28 -4.69 5.94
CA VAL A 56 -0.39 -5.98 5.67
C VAL A 56 -0.64 -6.76 6.96
N ARG A 57 0.35 -6.85 7.84
CA ARG A 57 0.20 -7.52 9.13
C ARG A 57 -0.87 -6.88 10.00
N ALA A 58 -0.90 -5.57 10.06
CA ALA A 58 -1.90 -4.83 10.84
C ALA A 58 -3.30 -5.03 10.28
N GLU A 59 -3.48 -4.94 8.96
CA GLU A 59 -4.78 -5.08 8.31
C GLU A 59 -5.32 -6.50 8.40
N PHE A 60 -4.51 -7.52 8.15
CA PHE A 60 -4.95 -8.91 8.29
C PHE A 60 -5.26 -9.27 9.75
N ARG A 61 -4.52 -8.73 10.70
CA ARG A 61 -4.83 -8.92 12.14
C ARG A 61 -6.14 -8.26 12.51
N ARG A 62 -6.40 -7.04 12.04
CA ARG A 62 -7.64 -6.30 12.31
C ARG A 62 -8.86 -7.01 11.78
N HIS A 63 -8.76 -7.63 10.60
CA HIS A 63 -9.86 -8.33 9.94
C HIS A 63 -10.03 -9.80 10.35
N LYS A 64 -9.16 -10.31 11.22
CA LYS A 64 -9.20 -11.70 11.66
C LYS A 64 -10.52 -12.09 12.34
N GLU A 65 -11.13 -11.16 13.04
CA GLU A 65 -12.38 -11.39 13.80
C GLU A 65 -13.65 -10.99 13.01
N THR A 66 -13.48 -10.52 11.79
CA THR A 66 -14.61 -10.11 10.95
C THR A 66 -15.41 -11.34 10.53
N THR A 67 -16.71 -11.34 10.87
CA THR A 67 -17.64 -12.44 10.54
C THR A 67 -18.53 -12.16 9.33
N ASN A 68 -18.65 -10.90 8.92
CA ASN A 68 -19.49 -10.51 7.79
C ASN A 68 -18.86 -10.97 6.47
N LYS A 69 -19.55 -11.88 5.78
CA LYS A 69 -19.08 -12.47 4.52
C LYS A 69 -18.82 -11.46 3.42
N VAL A 70 -19.65 -10.42 3.32
CA VAL A 70 -19.49 -9.35 2.32
C VAL A 70 -18.22 -8.56 2.56
N HIS A 71 -17.93 -8.22 3.81
CA HIS A 71 -16.70 -7.53 4.17
C HIS A 71 -15.46 -8.39 3.94
N ILE A 72 -15.53 -9.70 4.23
CA ILE A 72 -14.43 -10.63 3.99
C ILE A 72 -14.14 -10.73 2.49
N ILE A 73 -15.16 -10.87 1.65
CA ILE A 73 -14.99 -10.95 0.20
C ILE A 73 -14.43 -9.63 -0.35
N GLY A 74 -14.93 -8.49 0.09
CA GLY A 74 -14.40 -7.18 -0.29
C GLY A 74 -12.93 -7.01 0.10
N PHE A 75 -12.57 -7.38 1.31
CA PHE A 75 -11.20 -7.35 1.82
C PHE A 75 -10.26 -8.24 0.97
N LEU A 76 -10.64 -9.49 0.76
CA LEU A 76 -9.85 -10.43 -0.03
C LEU A 76 -9.72 -9.99 -1.50
N SER A 77 -10.77 -9.44 -2.07
CA SER A 77 -10.75 -8.92 -3.45
C SER A 77 -9.78 -7.77 -3.61
N GLN A 78 -9.77 -6.81 -2.68
CA GLN A 78 -8.86 -5.67 -2.70
C GLN A 78 -7.41 -6.10 -2.55
N TRP A 79 -7.13 -7.01 -1.63
CA TRP A 79 -5.78 -7.52 -1.44
C TRP A 79 -5.29 -8.41 -2.59
N LYS A 80 -6.20 -9.14 -3.24
CA LYS A 80 -5.88 -9.87 -4.47
C LYS A 80 -5.49 -8.92 -5.60
N LEU A 81 -6.27 -7.84 -5.77
CA LEU A 81 -5.96 -6.80 -6.76
C LEU A 81 -4.60 -6.14 -6.47
N TYR A 82 -4.34 -5.84 -5.22
CA TYR A 82 -3.03 -5.31 -4.79
C TYR A 82 -1.89 -6.28 -5.14
N LEU A 83 -2.05 -7.56 -4.84
CA LEU A 83 -1.05 -8.58 -5.19
C LEU A 83 -0.79 -8.66 -6.69
N ASP A 84 -1.84 -8.55 -7.50
CA ASP A 84 -1.73 -8.60 -8.97
C ASP A 84 -1.04 -7.35 -9.55
N GLN A 85 -1.08 -6.23 -8.84
CA GLN A 85 -0.39 -4.98 -9.23
C GLN A 85 1.08 -4.94 -8.80
N LEU A 86 1.52 -5.82 -7.92
CA LEU A 86 2.91 -5.87 -7.49
C LEU A 86 3.81 -6.37 -8.63
N PRO A 87 5.03 -5.83 -8.74
CA PRO A 87 5.96 -6.24 -9.79
C PRO A 87 6.35 -7.72 -9.62
N ALA A 88 6.40 -8.42 -10.72
CA ALA A 88 6.83 -9.81 -10.75
C ALA A 88 8.35 -9.91 -10.76
N GLY A 89 8.88 -10.69 -9.83
CA GLY A 89 10.29 -11.03 -9.76
C GLY A 89 11.21 -9.93 -9.22
N PRO A 90 12.49 -10.25 -9.05
CA PRO A 90 13.45 -9.36 -8.39
C PRO A 90 13.78 -8.11 -9.21
N ASP A 91 13.81 -8.21 -10.52
CA ASP A 91 14.19 -7.08 -11.38
C ASP A 91 13.08 -6.02 -11.48
N GLY A 92 11.82 -6.45 -11.59
CA GLY A 92 10.67 -5.57 -11.54
C GLY A 92 10.54 -4.86 -10.20
N GLY A 93 10.85 -5.53 -9.10
CA GLY A 93 10.79 -4.98 -7.76
C GLY A 93 11.81 -3.87 -7.50
N LYS A 94 13.01 -4.00 -8.02
CA LYS A 94 14.07 -2.98 -7.88
C LYS A 94 13.71 -1.66 -8.57
N ALA A 95 13.01 -1.72 -9.69
CA ALA A 95 12.57 -0.54 -10.44
C ALA A 95 11.22 0.01 -9.96
N PHE A 96 10.56 -0.66 -9.01
CA PHE A 96 9.24 -0.27 -8.53
C PHE A 96 9.28 1.08 -7.83
N ARG A 97 8.48 2.01 -8.30
CA ARG A 97 8.34 3.37 -7.75
C ARG A 97 6.93 3.67 -7.26
N GLY A 98 6.03 2.71 -7.34
CA GLY A 98 4.61 2.90 -7.10
C GLY A 98 3.90 3.55 -8.27
N ILE A 99 2.63 3.88 -8.08
CA ILE A 99 1.82 4.59 -9.07
C ILE A 99 1.93 6.09 -8.77
N PRO A 100 2.33 6.94 -9.74
CA PRO A 100 2.35 8.38 -9.53
C PRO A 100 0.97 8.90 -9.18
N LEU A 101 0.92 9.88 -8.28
CA LEU A 101 -0.33 10.55 -7.97
C LEU A 101 -0.81 11.34 -9.18
N ASP A 102 -2.08 11.19 -9.53
CA ASP A 102 -2.69 11.92 -10.64
C ASP A 102 -2.66 13.43 -10.35
N PRO A 103 -2.13 14.26 -11.28
CA PRO A 103 -2.12 15.71 -11.13
C PRO A 103 -3.49 16.30 -10.79
N THR A 104 -4.56 15.76 -11.35
CA THR A 104 -5.93 16.22 -11.07
C THR A 104 -6.33 16.00 -9.61
N THR A 105 -5.77 14.99 -8.96
CA THR A 105 -5.98 14.75 -7.53
C THR A 105 -5.27 15.80 -6.69
N LEU A 106 -4.06 16.20 -7.06
CA LEU A 106 -3.32 17.29 -6.39
C LEU A 106 -4.05 18.64 -6.49
N GLU A 107 -4.61 18.94 -7.66
CA GLU A 107 -5.38 20.17 -7.88
C GLU A 107 -6.67 20.24 -7.04
N LYS A 108 -7.25 19.10 -6.71
CA LYS A 108 -8.46 19.02 -5.89
C LYS A 108 -8.19 19.02 -4.39
N MET A 109 -6.95 18.86 -3.97
CA MET A 109 -6.58 18.88 -2.58
C MET A 109 -6.62 20.31 -2.02
N SER A 110 -7.08 20.44 -0.78
CA SER A 110 -6.96 21.70 -0.05
C SER A 110 -5.50 21.99 0.30
N ALA A 111 -5.18 23.27 0.57
CA ALA A 111 -3.84 23.64 1.02
C ALA A 111 -3.39 22.89 2.28
N GLU A 112 -4.33 22.61 3.18
CA GLU A 112 -4.10 21.82 4.39
C GLU A 112 -3.74 20.37 4.07
N GLN A 113 -4.49 19.74 3.17
CA GLN A 113 -4.20 18.37 2.70
C GLN A 113 -2.85 18.25 1.99
N LEU A 114 -2.51 19.25 1.17
CA LEU A 114 -1.19 19.32 0.53
C LEU A 114 -0.07 19.48 1.56
N GLY A 115 -0.27 20.30 2.59
CA GLY A 115 0.67 20.44 3.69
C GLY A 115 0.88 19.14 4.45
N GLN A 116 -0.18 18.44 4.79
CA GLN A 116 -0.11 17.14 5.46
C GLN A 116 0.60 16.08 4.59
N LEU A 117 0.30 16.03 3.29
CA LEU A 117 0.97 15.13 2.36
C LEU A 117 2.47 15.42 2.28
N TYR A 118 2.85 16.69 2.24
CA TYR A 118 4.24 17.14 2.24
C TYR A 118 4.97 16.71 3.51
N GLU A 119 4.36 16.92 4.68
CA GLU A 119 4.93 16.47 5.95
C GLU A 119 5.13 14.95 6.00
N VAL A 120 4.15 14.17 5.57
CA VAL A 120 4.27 12.70 5.49
C VAL A 120 5.44 12.31 4.59
N MET A 121 5.60 12.96 3.44
CA MET A 121 6.72 12.69 2.54
C MET A 121 8.08 12.98 3.20
N HIS A 122 8.19 14.05 3.96
CA HIS A 122 9.43 14.42 4.64
C HIS A 122 9.75 13.49 5.81
N VAL A 123 8.76 13.17 6.62
CA VAL A 123 8.91 12.25 7.75
C VAL A 123 9.31 10.86 7.27
N THR A 124 8.67 10.35 6.23
CA THR A 124 9.00 9.03 5.68
C THR A 124 10.41 8.96 5.11
N LYS A 125 10.87 10.00 4.44
CA LYS A 125 12.25 10.08 3.94
C LYS A 125 13.30 10.10 5.07
N GLY A 126 12.94 10.66 6.24
CA GLY A 126 13.83 10.72 7.40
C GLY A 126 13.91 9.41 8.19
N VAL A 127 12.77 8.76 8.37
CA VAL A 127 12.64 7.51 9.16
C VAL A 127 13.45 6.35 8.58
N TRP A 128 13.62 6.32 7.26
CA TRP A 128 14.28 5.21 6.56
C TRP A 128 15.72 5.46 6.16
N LYS A 129 16.31 6.59 6.58
CA LYS A 129 17.75 6.77 6.41
C LYS A 129 18.49 5.84 7.36
N PRO A 130 19.48 5.07 6.87
CA PRO A 130 20.34 4.32 7.75
C PRO A 130 20.99 5.31 8.73
N VAL A 131 20.91 4.99 10.01
CA VAL A 131 21.63 5.76 11.05
C VAL A 131 23.10 5.61 10.73
N SER A 132 23.72 6.66 10.23
CA SER A 132 25.17 6.71 10.10
C SER A 132 25.75 6.55 11.50
N PRO A 133 26.68 5.63 11.74
CA PRO A 133 27.36 5.55 13.04
C PRO A 133 27.94 6.93 13.32
N GLN A 134 27.52 7.55 14.42
CA GLN A 134 28.15 8.74 14.93
C GLN A 134 29.64 8.36 15.13
N GLN A 135 30.51 9.02 14.41
CA GLN A 135 31.91 9.08 14.79
C GLN A 135 31.93 9.82 16.12
N ASP A 136 31.99 9.05 17.19
CA ASP A 136 32.31 9.60 18.49
C ASP A 136 33.66 10.32 18.33
N GLY A 137 33.58 11.64 18.49
CA GLY A 137 34.74 12.51 18.33
C GLY A 137 35.84 12.02 19.23
N GLU A 138 36.94 11.62 18.62
CA GLU A 138 38.20 11.34 19.25
C GLU A 138 38.66 12.61 19.96
N ALA A 139 38.50 12.60 21.28
CA ALA A 139 39.10 13.61 22.13
C ALA A 139 40.62 13.40 22.05
N GLY A 140 41.28 14.28 21.33
CA GLY A 140 42.73 14.31 21.30
C GLY A 140 43.31 14.50 22.70
N PRO A 141 44.40 13.81 23.04
CA PRO A 141 45.07 14.02 24.31
C PRO A 141 45.79 15.35 24.28
N ASP A 142 45.45 16.23 25.21
CA ASP A 142 46.26 17.36 25.59
C ASP A 142 47.60 16.87 26.09
N GLY A 143 48.64 17.12 25.32
CA GLY A 143 50.04 16.97 25.72
C GLY A 143 50.53 18.28 26.35
N SER A 144 50.97 18.18 27.56
CA SER A 144 51.70 19.17 28.36
C SER A 144 52.95 19.72 27.69
#